data_426800407161b1d1c148e7c05f3a42ec
#
_entry.id   426800407161b1d1c148e7c05f3a42ec
#
_cell.length_a   1.000
_cell.length_b   1.000
_cell.length_c   1.000
_cell.angle_alpha   90.00
_cell.angle_beta   90.00
_cell.angle_gamma   90.00
#
_symmetry.space_group_name_H-M   'P 1'
#
loop_
_entity.id
_entity.type
_entity.pdbx_description
1 polymer ?
#
loop_
_entity_poly.entity_id
_entity_poly.type
_entity_poly.pdbx_seq_one_letter_code
_entity_poly.pdbx_strand_id
1 'polypeptide(L)'
;MEEKMNEIQLKYGCNPNQKPSRIFMEDGSDLPVTVLNGKPGYINFLDALNGWQLVSELKKATGLPAATSFKHVSPAGAAVGLPLTDTLAKIYWVDDLGELSPLACAYARARGADRMSSFGDFIALSDVCDADTAKLIKREVSDGVIAPGYTVEALEILRAKKKGGYNVIQIDPSYRPAEIERKQVFGVTFEQGRNELNIDEELLSNFVTKNKEVPEEALIDMKIALITLKYTQSNSVCYVKGGQAIGIGAGQQSRIHCTRLAGQKADNWWLRQSPQVLGLQFVDGLGRADRDNAIDVYMGDEYEDVLAEGVWQTRFKVKPAVFTREEKRAWLNQLTDVTLGSDAFFPFSDNIERAHKSGVKYIAQPGGSVRDDAVIECCDKYDMAMVFTGIRLFHH
;
A
#
# COMPACT_ATOMS: atom_id res chain seq x y z
N MET A 1 -3.61 -34.23 4.71
CA MET A 1 -3.17 -33.37 5.81
C MET A 1 -1.75 -32.97 5.47
N GLU A 2 -1.52 -31.69 5.20
CA GLU A 2 -0.15 -31.19 5.04
C GLU A 2 0.53 -31.22 6.40
N GLU A 3 1.77 -31.72 6.43
CA GLU A 3 2.54 -31.90 7.64
C GLU A 3 2.92 -30.49 8.18
N LYS A 4 2.44 -30.14 9.36
CA LYS A 4 2.86 -28.91 10.03
C LYS A 4 4.34 -29.03 10.39
N MET A 5 5.10 -27.98 10.16
CA MET A 5 6.54 -27.96 10.38
C MET A 5 6.91 -26.81 11.30
N ASN A 6 7.87 -27.02 12.20
CA ASN A 6 8.37 -25.99 13.09
C ASN A 6 9.51 -25.12 12.48
N GLU A 7 10.03 -25.54 11.32
CA GLU A 7 11.03 -24.75 10.57
C GLU A 7 10.91 -24.99 9.05
N ILE A 8 11.38 -24.01 8.28
CA ILE A 8 11.58 -24.13 6.83
C ILE A 8 12.99 -23.65 6.50
N GLN A 9 13.78 -24.51 5.83
CA GLN A 9 15.07 -24.16 5.28
C GLN A 9 14.90 -23.28 4.05
N LEU A 10 15.65 -22.19 3.98
CA LEU A 10 15.59 -21.23 2.87
C LEU A 10 16.88 -21.32 2.04
N LYS A 11 16.79 -20.94 0.78
CA LYS A 11 17.92 -20.97 -0.14
C LYS A 11 19.05 -20.03 0.30
N TYR A 12 18.72 -18.87 0.82
CA TYR A 12 19.59 -17.85 1.40
C TYR A 12 18.75 -16.83 2.19
N GLY A 13 19.39 -15.94 2.95
CA GLY A 13 18.74 -14.85 3.68
C GLY A 13 18.34 -13.67 2.76
N CYS A 14 18.61 -12.43 3.18
CA CYS A 14 18.33 -11.28 2.32
C CYS A 14 19.13 -11.30 1.01
N ASN A 15 20.34 -11.86 1.04
CA ASN A 15 21.26 -11.90 -0.12
C ASN A 15 21.79 -13.32 -0.34
N PRO A 16 22.21 -13.68 -1.58
CA PRO A 16 22.68 -15.02 -1.92
C PRO A 16 23.88 -15.53 -1.12
N ASN A 17 24.71 -14.63 -0.58
CA ASN A 17 25.86 -14.95 0.26
C ASN A 17 25.50 -15.19 1.73
N GLN A 18 24.29 -14.85 2.17
CA GLN A 18 23.83 -15.01 3.56
C GLN A 18 23.26 -16.41 3.77
N LYS A 19 24.14 -17.37 4.02
CA LYS A 19 23.84 -18.78 4.26
C LYS A 19 24.55 -19.27 5.54
N PRO A 20 23.93 -20.20 6.29
CA PRO A 20 22.63 -20.83 6.08
C PRO A 20 21.48 -19.86 6.36
N SER A 21 20.26 -20.23 5.94
CA SER A 21 19.05 -19.42 6.18
C SER A 21 17.84 -20.33 6.43
N ARG A 22 17.03 -19.96 7.42
CA ARG A 22 15.78 -20.64 7.76
C ARG A 22 14.80 -19.70 8.44
N ILE A 23 13.53 -20.08 8.47
CA ILE A 23 12.54 -19.54 9.40
C ILE A 23 12.13 -20.66 10.37
N PHE A 24 11.87 -20.33 11.62
CA PHE A 24 11.50 -21.32 12.65
C PHE A 24 10.81 -20.64 13.83
N MET A 25 10.14 -21.46 14.65
CA MET A 25 9.56 -20.99 15.91
C MET A 25 10.55 -21.26 17.06
N GLU A 26 10.91 -20.21 17.84
CA GLU A 26 11.88 -20.32 18.94
C GLU A 26 11.42 -21.29 20.07
N ASP A 27 10.09 -21.37 20.27
CA ASP A 27 9.49 -22.26 21.27
C ASP A 27 9.30 -23.70 20.77
N GLY A 28 9.70 -23.99 19.53
CA GLY A 28 9.58 -25.30 18.90
C GLY A 28 8.16 -25.67 18.45
N SER A 29 7.21 -24.75 18.55
CA SER A 29 5.86 -24.94 18.01
C SER A 29 5.86 -24.97 16.47
N ASP A 30 4.75 -25.39 15.88
CA ASP A 30 4.60 -25.35 14.42
C ASP A 30 4.52 -23.90 13.92
N LEU A 31 5.08 -23.67 12.73
CA LEU A 31 4.94 -22.41 12.03
C LEU A 31 3.47 -22.08 11.79
N PRO A 32 3.04 -20.81 11.95
CA PRO A 32 1.67 -20.40 11.67
C PRO A 32 1.34 -20.35 10.18
N VAL A 33 2.25 -20.74 9.32
CA VAL A 33 2.12 -20.73 7.85
C VAL A 33 2.38 -22.10 7.25
N THR A 34 1.66 -22.36 6.15
CA THR A 34 1.88 -23.55 5.29
C THR A 34 2.13 -23.06 3.87
N VAL A 35 3.18 -23.55 3.22
CA VAL A 35 3.47 -23.25 1.81
C VAL A 35 2.69 -24.21 0.94
N LEU A 36 1.64 -23.73 0.27
CA LEU A 36 0.79 -24.53 -0.60
C LEU A 36 1.38 -24.71 -2.00
N ASN A 37 2.24 -23.79 -2.44
CA ASN A 37 2.93 -23.84 -3.72
C ASN A 37 4.17 -22.94 -3.72
N GLY A 38 5.14 -23.26 -4.56
CA GLY A 38 6.35 -22.48 -4.74
C GLY A 38 7.42 -22.72 -3.67
N LYS A 39 8.38 -21.83 -3.62
CA LYS A 39 9.50 -21.83 -2.66
C LYS A 39 9.79 -20.41 -2.22
N PRO A 40 9.00 -19.85 -1.30
CA PRO A 40 9.19 -18.48 -0.82
C PRO A 40 10.57 -18.29 -0.21
N GLY A 41 11.21 -17.16 -0.49
CA GLY A 41 12.48 -16.79 0.12
C GLY A 41 12.30 -15.98 1.39
N TYR A 42 13.43 -15.59 1.98
CA TYR A 42 13.51 -14.85 3.24
C TYR A 42 12.68 -13.54 3.20
N ILE A 43 12.87 -12.71 2.17
CA ILE A 43 12.14 -11.43 2.02
C ILE A 43 10.66 -11.69 1.73
N ASN A 44 10.32 -12.74 0.99
CA ASN A 44 8.92 -13.11 0.75
C ASN A 44 8.16 -13.40 2.06
N PHE A 45 8.78 -14.10 3.01
CA PHE A 45 8.16 -14.33 4.32
C PHE A 45 8.06 -13.07 5.16
N LEU A 46 9.04 -12.16 5.10
CA LEU A 46 8.93 -10.86 5.75
C LEU A 46 7.76 -10.04 5.21
N ASP A 47 7.63 -9.97 3.89
CA ASP A 47 6.51 -9.29 3.23
C ASP A 47 5.16 -9.94 3.57
N ALA A 48 5.10 -11.27 3.49
CA ALA A 48 3.89 -12.05 3.78
C ALA A 48 3.37 -11.82 5.21
N LEU A 49 4.25 -11.95 6.20
CA LEU A 49 3.87 -11.87 7.62
C LEU A 49 3.54 -10.43 8.07
N ASN A 50 4.25 -9.44 7.55
CA ASN A 50 3.91 -8.03 7.79
C ASN A 50 2.60 -7.66 7.08
N GLY A 51 2.45 -8.07 5.82
CA GLY A 51 1.21 -7.85 5.05
C GLY A 51 -0.01 -8.48 5.69
N TRP A 52 0.13 -9.71 6.23
CA TRP A 52 -0.95 -10.38 6.96
C TRP A 52 -1.43 -9.59 8.19
N GLN A 53 -0.49 -9.10 8.99
CA GLN A 53 -0.84 -8.27 10.15
C GLN A 53 -1.61 -7.03 9.73
N LEU A 54 -1.15 -6.33 8.69
CA LEU A 54 -1.80 -5.13 8.18
C LEU A 54 -3.25 -5.42 7.74
N VAL A 55 -3.48 -6.41 6.89
CA VAL A 55 -4.83 -6.69 6.38
C VAL A 55 -5.77 -7.24 7.45
N SER A 56 -5.26 -7.96 8.44
CA SER A 56 -6.02 -8.44 9.59
C SER A 56 -6.53 -7.28 10.45
N GLU A 57 -5.68 -6.29 10.70
CA GLU A 57 -6.07 -5.07 11.42
C GLU A 57 -7.05 -4.22 10.63
N LEU A 58 -6.84 -4.05 9.31
CA LEU A 58 -7.78 -3.32 8.45
C LEU A 58 -9.18 -3.95 8.48
N LYS A 59 -9.26 -5.27 8.34
CA LYS A 59 -10.55 -5.97 8.43
C LYS A 59 -11.19 -5.81 9.80
N LYS A 60 -10.41 -5.94 10.88
CA LYS A 60 -10.92 -5.75 12.25
C LYS A 60 -11.45 -4.34 12.46
N ALA A 61 -10.74 -3.33 11.96
CA ALA A 61 -11.09 -1.92 12.16
C ALA A 61 -12.26 -1.44 11.31
N THR A 62 -12.46 -2.02 10.12
CA THR A 62 -13.45 -1.54 9.13
C THR A 62 -14.60 -2.50 8.87
N GLY A 63 -14.46 -3.77 9.25
CA GLY A 63 -15.43 -4.82 8.92
C GLY A 63 -15.43 -5.26 7.45
N LEU A 64 -14.59 -4.66 6.61
CA LEU A 64 -14.51 -4.92 5.17
C LEU A 64 -13.34 -5.85 4.83
N PRO A 65 -13.45 -6.68 3.77
CA PRO A 65 -12.30 -7.39 3.23
C PRO A 65 -11.17 -6.40 2.89
N ALA A 66 -9.93 -6.80 3.15
CA ALA A 66 -8.77 -5.94 2.95
C ALA A 66 -7.66 -6.67 2.18
N ALA A 67 -6.87 -5.90 1.46
CA ALA A 67 -5.69 -6.38 0.75
C ALA A 67 -4.54 -5.37 0.83
N THR A 68 -3.32 -5.86 0.73
CA THR A 68 -2.13 -5.03 0.59
C THR A 68 -1.18 -5.59 -0.48
N SER A 69 -0.47 -4.69 -1.13
CA SER A 69 0.65 -4.96 -2.01
C SER A 69 1.93 -4.57 -1.26
N PHE A 70 2.75 -5.56 -0.92
CA PHE A 70 3.97 -5.39 -0.13
C PHE A 70 5.21 -5.53 -1.01
N LYS A 71 6.21 -4.71 -0.76
CA LYS A 71 7.52 -4.82 -1.42
C LYS A 71 8.60 -4.18 -0.55
N HIS A 72 9.74 -4.88 -0.42
CA HIS A 72 10.85 -4.45 0.45
C HIS A 72 10.41 -4.14 1.88
N VAL A 73 9.58 -5.04 2.43
CA VAL A 73 9.09 -4.99 3.83
C VAL A 73 8.32 -3.70 4.15
N SER A 74 7.65 -3.14 3.15
CA SER A 74 6.74 -2.00 3.33
C SER A 74 5.56 -2.10 2.35
N PRO A 75 4.37 -1.61 2.70
CA PRO A 75 3.26 -1.57 1.77
C PRO A 75 3.50 -0.55 0.66
N ALA A 76 3.33 -0.96 -0.59
CA ALA A 76 3.19 -0.08 -1.74
C ALA A 76 1.76 0.44 -1.87
N GLY A 77 0.80 -0.32 -1.35
CA GLY A 77 -0.61 0.03 -1.26
C GLY A 77 -1.36 -0.85 -0.27
N ALA A 78 -2.44 -0.33 0.26
CA ALA A 78 -3.37 -1.02 1.15
C ALA A 78 -4.78 -0.48 0.92
N ALA A 79 -5.80 -1.35 0.96
CA ALA A 79 -7.17 -0.94 0.69
C ALA A 79 -8.19 -1.91 1.29
N VAL A 80 -9.42 -1.41 1.42
CA VAL A 80 -10.59 -2.22 1.75
C VAL A 80 -11.48 -2.43 0.52
N GLY A 81 -12.33 -3.44 0.58
CA GLY A 81 -13.12 -3.95 -0.54
C GLY A 81 -14.36 -3.11 -0.86
N LEU A 82 -14.16 -1.88 -1.32
CA LEU A 82 -15.23 -1.04 -1.86
C LEU A 82 -15.34 -1.21 -3.38
N PRO A 83 -16.56 -1.08 -3.96
CA PRO A 83 -16.76 -1.18 -5.41
C PRO A 83 -15.88 -0.20 -6.18
N LEU A 84 -15.43 -0.61 -7.37
CA LEU A 84 -14.68 0.26 -8.28
C LEU A 84 -15.63 1.11 -9.11
N THR A 85 -15.26 2.38 -9.35
CA THR A 85 -15.86 3.18 -10.41
C THR A 85 -15.33 2.72 -11.77
N ASP A 86 -16.01 3.06 -12.87
CA ASP A 86 -15.54 2.75 -14.22
C ASP A 86 -14.14 3.32 -14.49
N THR A 87 -13.87 4.51 -13.99
CA THR A 87 -12.55 5.15 -14.12
C THR A 87 -11.47 4.37 -13.36
N LEU A 88 -11.73 3.96 -12.11
CA LEU A 88 -10.79 3.15 -11.34
C LEU A 88 -10.57 1.79 -12.00
N ALA A 89 -11.63 1.14 -12.48
CA ALA A 89 -11.49 -0.13 -13.19
C ALA A 89 -10.56 0.00 -14.42
N LYS A 90 -10.68 1.10 -15.17
CA LYS A 90 -9.80 1.39 -16.33
C LYS A 90 -8.34 1.58 -15.91
N ILE A 91 -8.07 2.47 -14.95
CA ILE A 91 -6.68 2.75 -14.55
C ILE A 91 -6.02 1.59 -13.82
N TYR A 92 -6.80 0.65 -13.27
CA TYR A 92 -6.30 -0.58 -12.64
C TYR A 92 -6.25 -1.78 -13.60
N TRP A 93 -6.61 -1.57 -14.88
CA TRP A 93 -6.60 -2.61 -15.93
C TRP A 93 -7.50 -3.79 -15.59
N VAL A 94 -8.67 -3.55 -14.99
CA VAL A 94 -9.65 -4.58 -14.60
C VAL A 94 -11.05 -4.36 -15.19
N ASP A 95 -11.20 -3.38 -16.08
CA ASP A 95 -12.47 -3.03 -16.73
C ASP A 95 -13.02 -4.13 -17.66
N ASP A 96 -12.18 -5.09 -18.04
CA ASP A 96 -12.55 -6.26 -18.83
C ASP A 96 -12.97 -7.50 -18.01
N LEU A 97 -12.90 -7.42 -16.67
CA LEU A 97 -13.19 -8.56 -15.79
C LEU A 97 -14.64 -8.62 -15.29
N GLY A 98 -15.46 -7.63 -15.63
CA GLY A 98 -16.84 -7.54 -15.13
C GLY A 98 -16.91 -7.16 -13.65
N GLU A 99 -17.97 -7.60 -12.96
CA GLU A 99 -18.13 -7.35 -11.54
C GLU A 99 -17.15 -8.17 -10.72
N LEU A 100 -16.39 -7.50 -9.85
CA LEU A 100 -15.39 -8.12 -9.00
C LEU A 100 -15.93 -8.35 -7.58
N SER A 101 -15.50 -9.43 -6.94
CA SER A 101 -15.77 -9.65 -5.52
C SER A 101 -15.19 -8.53 -4.65
N PRO A 102 -15.71 -8.30 -3.43
CA PRO A 102 -15.16 -7.29 -2.53
C PRO A 102 -13.66 -7.47 -2.25
N LEU A 103 -13.19 -8.70 -2.11
CA LEU A 103 -11.76 -8.99 -1.91
C LEU A 103 -10.93 -8.65 -3.16
N ALA A 104 -11.42 -8.97 -4.35
CA ALA A 104 -10.78 -8.58 -5.61
C ALA A 104 -10.74 -7.06 -5.78
N CYS A 105 -11.80 -6.33 -5.40
CA CYS A 105 -11.81 -4.88 -5.37
C CYS A 105 -10.75 -4.33 -4.40
N ALA A 106 -10.60 -4.93 -3.22
CA ALA A 106 -9.57 -4.51 -2.26
C ALA A 106 -8.16 -4.65 -2.87
N TYR A 107 -7.86 -5.76 -3.51
CA TYR A 107 -6.55 -5.95 -4.15
C TYR A 107 -6.34 -5.05 -5.37
N ALA A 108 -7.34 -4.89 -6.22
CA ALA A 108 -7.27 -3.96 -7.35
C ALA A 108 -6.93 -2.54 -6.89
N ARG A 109 -7.53 -2.07 -5.80
CA ARG A 109 -7.26 -0.77 -5.16
C ARG A 109 -5.87 -0.71 -4.54
N ALA A 110 -5.49 -1.72 -3.77
CA ALA A 110 -4.19 -1.76 -3.08
C ALA A 110 -3.03 -1.75 -4.07
N ARG A 111 -3.10 -2.57 -5.12
CA ARG A 111 -2.07 -2.59 -6.17
C ARG A 111 -2.16 -1.37 -7.08
N GLY A 112 -3.38 -0.96 -7.41
CA GLY A 112 -3.65 0.05 -8.44
C GLY A 112 -3.21 1.46 -8.07
N ALA A 113 -3.12 1.76 -6.79
CA ALA A 113 -2.71 3.08 -6.31
C ALA A 113 -1.27 3.44 -6.70
N ASP A 114 -0.36 2.47 -6.67
CA ASP A 114 1.03 2.63 -7.08
C ASP A 114 1.47 1.40 -7.89
N ARG A 115 1.10 1.37 -9.14
CA ARG A 115 1.38 0.23 -10.04
C ARG A 115 2.86 0.04 -10.32
N MET A 116 3.66 1.11 -10.25
CA MET A 116 5.11 1.04 -10.45
C MET A 116 5.79 0.33 -9.28
N SER A 117 5.48 0.72 -8.04
CA SER A 117 6.03 0.07 -6.84
C SER A 117 5.47 -1.34 -6.61
N SER A 118 4.26 -1.63 -7.07
CA SER A 118 3.62 -2.93 -6.92
C SER A 118 4.10 -4.00 -7.92
N PHE A 119 4.90 -3.64 -8.89
CA PHE A 119 5.50 -4.60 -9.82
C PHE A 119 6.44 -5.56 -9.08
N GLY A 120 6.10 -6.85 -9.06
CA GLY A 120 6.84 -7.86 -8.29
C GLY A 120 6.52 -7.85 -6.80
N ASP A 121 5.30 -7.47 -6.41
CA ASP A 121 4.83 -7.43 -5.03
C ASP A 121 4.66 -8.80 -4.38
N PHE A 122 4.49 -8.79 -3.05
CA PHE A 122 3.90 -9.89 -2.29
C PHE A 122 2.55 -9.44 -1.75
N ILE A 123 1.52 -10.23 -2.00
CA ILE A 123 0.13 -9.89 -1.73
C ILE A 123 -0.29 -10.47 -0.38
N ALA A 124 -0.99 -9.70 0.45
CA ALA A 124 -1.72 -10.25 1.59
C ALA A 124 -3.22 -9.95 1.46
N LEU A 125 -4.03 -10.96 1.80
CA LEU A 125 -5.48 -10.92 1.74
C LEU A 125 -6.05 -11.27 3.12
N SER A 126 -7.03 -10.49 3.59
CA SER A 126 -7.65 -10.70 4.91
C SER A 126 -8.61 -11.89 4.97
N ASP A 127 -9.11 -12.32 3.82
CA ASP A 127 -10.14 -13.34 3.67
C ASP A 127 -9.67 -14.48 2.75
N VAL A 128 -10.46 -15.56 2.72
CA VAL A 128 -10.24 -16.66 1.79
C VAL A 128 -10.19 -16.12 0.36
N CYS A 129 -9.08 -16.40 -0.33
CA CYS A 129 -8.88 -15.98 -1.72
C CYS A 129 -9.90 -16.69 -2.62
N ASP A 130 -10.76 -15.92 -3.26
CA ASP A 130 -11.75 -16.38 -4.22
C ASP A 130 -11.21 -16.42 -5.66
N ALA A 131 -12.01 -16.96 -6.57
CA ALA A 131 -11.63 -17.10 -7.97
C ALA A 131 -11.41 -15.74 -8.66
N ASP A 132 -12.21 -14.72 -8.36
CA ASP A 132 -12.08 -13.39 -8.96
C ASP A 132 -10.76 -12.73 -8.57
N THR A 133 -10.41 -12.82 -7.29
CA THR A 133 -9.12 -12.34 -6.78
C THR A 133 -7.96 -13.10 -7.43
N ALA A 134 -8.04 -14.42 -7.54
CA ALA A 134 -7.01 -15.22 -8.19
C ALA A 134 -6.85 -14.91 -9.69
N LYS A 135 -7.95 -14.67 -10.41
CA LYS A 135 -7.91 -14.22 -11.82
C LYS A 135 -7.21 -12.89 -12.00
N LEU A 136 -7.45 -11.95 -11.07
CA LEU A 136 -6.75 -10.66 -11.05
C LEU A 136 -5.25 -10.86 -10.78
N ILE A 137 -4.89 -11.62 -9.75
CA ILE A 137 -3.49 -11.93 -9.40
C ILE A 137 -2.77 -12.62 -10.58
N LYS A 138 -3.42 -13.54 -11.26
CA LYS A 138 -2.85 -14.28 -12.39
C LYS A 138 -2.28 -13.37 -13.48
N ARG A 139 -2.91 -12.24 -13.74
CA ARG A 139 -2.55 -11.32 -14.83
C ARG A 139 -1.49 -10.28 -14.45
N GLU A 140 -1.12 -10.20 -13.18
CA GLU A 140 -0.15 -9.24 -12.67
C GLU A 140 1.23 -9.86 -12.39
N VAL A 141 2.29 -9.06 -12.47
CA VAL A 141 3.63 -9.49 -12.04
C VAL A 141 3.71 -9.40 -10.53
N SER A 142 3.79 -10.55 -9.87
CA SER A 142 3.77 -10.69 -8.42
C SER A 142 4.64 -11.87 -7.99
N ASP A 143 5.20 -11.83 -6.80
CA ASP A 143 6.07 -12.89 -6.27
C ASP A 143 5.31 -13.95 -5.49
N GLY A 144 4.22 -13.59 -4.86
CA GLY A 144 3.42 -14.53 -4.09
C GLY A 144 2.23 -13.88 -3.40
N VAL A 145 1.47 -14.71 -2.69
CA VAL A 145 0.29 -14.32 -1.94
C VAL A 145 0.19 -15.10 -0.63
N ILE A 146 -0.27 -14.42 0.43
CA ILE A 146 -0.68 -15.02 1.71
C ILE A 146 -2.15 -14.72 1.97
N ALA A 147 -2.89 -15.74 2.39
CA ALA A 147 -4.29 -15.64 2.77
C ALA A 147 -4.64 -16.69 3.83
N PRO A 148 -5.74 -16.56 4.58
CA PRO A 148 -6.19 -17.56 5.56
C PRO A 148 -6.70 -18.86 4.90
N GLY A 149 -6.96 -18.82 3.60
CA GLY A 149 -7.40 -19.97 2.81
C GLY A 149 -7.57 -19.59 1.35
N TYR A 150 -7.87 -20.58 0.55
CA TYR A 150 -8.09 -20.46 -0.89
C TYR A 150 -9.25 -21.35 -1.31
N THR A 151 -10.14 -20.86 -2.18
CA THR A 151 -11.10 -21.75 -2.84
C THR A 151 -10.35 -22.71 -3.76
N VAL A 152 -10.96 -23.85 -4.08
CA VAL A 152 -10.34 -24.85 -4.98
C VAL A 152 -9.97 -24.20 -6.31
N GLU A 153 -10.89 -23.45 -6.91
CA GLU A 153 -10.66 -22.75 -8.19
C GLU A 153 -9.53 -21.72 -8.08
N ALA A 154 -9.51 -20.91 -7.00
CA ALA A 154 -8.46 -19.94 -6.78
C ALA A 154 -7.08 -20.59 -6.67
N LEU A 155 -6.98 -21.67 -5.91
CA LEU A 155 -5.72 -22.40 -5.73
C LEU A 155 -5.20 -23.01 -7.04
N GLU A 156 -6.09 -23.56 -7.87
CA GLU A 156 -5.72 -24.08 -9.20
C GLU A 156 -5.17 -22.97 -10.10
N ILE A 157 -5.84 -21.81 -10.14
CA ILE A 157 -5.39 -20.64 -10.91
C ILE A 157 -4.01 -20.18 -10.47
N LEU A 158 -3.78 -20.06 -9.16
CA LEU A 158 -2.53 -19.56 -8.58
C LEU A 158 -1.38 -20.56 -8.77
N ARG A 159 -1.64 -21.85 -8.59
CA ARG A 159 -0.64 -22.92 -8.83
C ARG A 159 -0.14 -22.96 -10.26
N ALA A 160 -0.99 -22.64 -11.23
CA ALA A 160 -0.59 -22.58 -12.65
C ALA A 160 0.27 -21.36 -13.03
N LYS A 161 0.30 -20.32 -12.20
CA LYS A 161 1.06 -19.09 -12.44
C LYS A 161 2.57 -19.36 -12.35
N LYS A 162 3.37 -18.60 -13.13
CA LYS A 162 4.85 -18.76 -13.19
C LYS A 162 5.30 -20.21 -13.51
N LYS A 163 4.58 -20.89 -14.43
CA LYS A 163 4.88 -22.28 -14.78
C LYS A 163 4.89 -23.23 -13.57
N GLY A 164 4.01 -22.97 -12.60
CA GLY A 164 3.90 -23.77 -11.38
C GLY A 164 4.77 -23.31 -10.22
N GLY A 165 5.54 -22.26 -10.38
CA GLY A 165 6.47 -21.74 -9.35
C GLY A 165 5.98 -20.56 -8.54
N TYR A 166 4.71 -20.15 -8.66
CA TYR A 166 4.18 -19.01 -7.90
C TYR A 166 4.06 -19.35 -6.42
N ASN A 167 4.46 -18.41 -5.54
CA ASN A 167 4.41 -18.66 -4.11
C ASN A 167 2.99 -18.45 -3.56
N VAL A 168 2.45 -19.49 -2.94
CA VAL A 168 1.15 -19.47 -2.29
C VAL A 168 1.31 -19.94 -0.86
N ILE A 169 1.02 -19.05 0.09
CA ILE A 169 1.16 -19.28 1.53
C ILE A 169 -0.22 -19.22 2.17
N GLN A 170 -0.54 -20.20 3.00
CA GLN A 170 -1.70 -20.16 3.89
C GLN A 170 -1.24 -19.80 5.30
N ILE A 171 -1.93 -18.87 5.95
CA ILE A 171 -1.74 -18.49 7.35
C ILE A 171 -2.85 -19.10 8.20
N ASP A 172 -2.51 -19.51 9.42
CA ASP A 172 -3.49 -19.82 10.45
C ASP A 172 -4.04 -18.51 11.04
N PRO A 173 -5.28 -18.13 10.75
CA PRO A 173 -5.84 -16.86 11.23
C PRO A 173 -6.10 -16.84 12.74
N SER A 174 -6.05 -17.99 13.39
CA SER A 174 -6.22 -18.12 14.84
C SER A 174 -4.92 -17.89 15.61
N TYR A 175 -3.77 -17.98 14.94
CA TYR A 175 -2.46 -17.80 15.57
C TYR A 175 -2.33 -16.39 16.18
N ARG A 176 -1.79 -16.36 17.39
CA ARG A 176 -1.45 -15.10 18.08
C ARG A 176 0.02 -15.17 18.50
N PRO A 177 0.86 -14.24 18.02
CA PRO A 177 2.25 -14.18 18.41
C PRO A 177 2.39 -13.81 19.90
N ALA A 178 3.57 -14.10 20.47
CA ALA A 178 3.91 -13.70 21.84
C ALA A 178 3.81 -12.18 22.02
N GLU A 179 3.52 -11.75 23.26
CA GLU A 179 3.43 -10.31 23.61
C GLU A 179 4.76 -9.58 23.48
N ILE A 180 5.87 -10.32 23.55
CA ILE A 180 7.23 -9.80 23.46
C ILE A 180 7.85 -10.21 22.13
N GLU A 181 8.40 -9.24 21.44
CA GLU A 181 9.17 -9.46 20.22
C GLU A 181 10.65 -9.11 20.39
N ARG A 182 11.52 -9.81 19.66
CA ARG A 182 12.97 -9.67 19.73
C ARG A 182 13.57 -9.42 18.35
N LYS A 183 14.63 -8.62 18.34
CA LYS A 183 15.45 -8.35 17.16
C LYS A 183 16.91 -8.35 17.54
N GLN A 184 17.76 -8.91 16.70
CA GLN A 184 19.21 -8.92 16.92
C GLN A 184 19.91 -7.96 15.95
N VAL A 185 20.81 -7.13 16.50
CA VAL A 185 21.70 -6.25 15.73
C VAL A 185 23.08 -6.38 16.31
N PHE A 186 24.05 -6.76 15.52
CA PHE A 186 25.45 -6.95 15.92
C PHE A 186 25.59 -7.87 17.17
N GLY A 187 24.76 -8.92 17.24
CA GLY A 187 24.77 -9.86 18.38
C GLY A 187 24.02 -9.35 19.63
N VAL A 188 23.64 -8.09 19.69
CA VAL A 188 22.81 -7.52 20.77
C VAL A 188 21.35 -7.80 20.49
N THR A 189 20.67 -8.40 21.45
CA THR A 189 19.23 -8.64 21.38
C THR A 189 18.47 -7.45 21.93
N PHE A 190 17.59 -6.90 21.12
CA PHE A 190 16.59 -5.91 21.49
C PHE A 190 15.28 -6.62 21.77
N GLU A 191 14.63 -6.24 22.85
CA GLU A 191 13.34 -6.80 23.28
C GLU A 191 12.36 -5.68 23.56
N GLN A 192 11.12 -5.83 23.06
CA GLN A 192 10.04 -4.87 23.29
C GLN A 192 8.71 -5.59 23.30
N GLY A 193 7.68 -4.94 23.89
CA GLY A 193 6.31 -5.35 23.71
C GLY A 193 5.86 -5.12 22.26
N ARG A 194 5.05 -6.03 21.73
CA ARG A 194 4.47 -5.86 20.39
C ARG A 194 3.57 -4.62 20.35
N ASN A 195 3.53 -3.97 19.20
CA ASN A 195 2.60 -2.85 18.98
C ASN A 195 1.17 -3.37 18.77
N GLU A 196 0.41 -3.51 19.85
CA GLU A 196 -0.97 -3.94 19.85
C GLU A 196 -1.98 -2.78 19.93
N LEU A 197 -1.52 -1.55 19.69
CA LEU A 197 -2.39 -0.37 19.69
C LEU A 197 -3.54 -0.55 18.69
N ASN A 198 -4.77 -0.47 19.21
CA ASN A 198 -5.96 -0.41 18.36
C ASN A 198 -6.10 1.00 17.77
N ILE A 199 -6.34 1.05 16.47
CA ILE A 199 -6.69 2.29 15.78
C ILE A 199 -8.22 2.35 15.71
N ASP A 200 -8.81 2.95 16.73
CA ASP A 200 -10.27 3.03 16.94
C ASP A 200 -10.76 4.47 17.01
N GLU A 201 -12.02 4.66 17.28
CA GLU A 201 -12.67 5.96 17.37
C GLU A 201 -12.22 6.76 18.59
N GLU A 202 -11.86 6.10 19.68
CA GLU A 202 -11.34 6.76 20.88
C GLU A 202 -10.00 7.43 20.58
N LEU A 203 -9.10 6.71 19.89
CA LEU A 203 -7.82 7.24 19.44
C LEU A 203 -7.99 8.44 18.47
N LEU A 204 -9.05 8.44 17.68
CA LEU A 204 -9.37 9.46 16.68
C LEU A 204 -10.34 10.53 17.19
N SER A 205 -10.39 10.83 18.49
CA SER A 205 -11.38 11.74 19.09
C SER A 205 -10.85 13.15 19.39
N ASN A 206 -9.53 13.34 19.54
CA ASN A 206 -8.92 14.62 19.93
C ASN A 206 -8.64 15.55 18.74
N PHE A 207 -9.69 16.16 18.17
CA PHE A 207 -9.55 17.15 17.10
C PHE A 207 -9.10 18.50 17.66
N VAL A 208 -7.97 18.99 17.17
CA VAL A 208 -7.26 20.18 17.67
C VAL A 208 -7.44 21.43 16.81
N THR A 209 -7.99 21.28 15.61
CA THR A 209 -8.30 22.36 14.67
C THR A 209 -9.67 23.00 14.93
N LYS A 210 -9.92 24.18 14.34
CA LYS A 210 -11.25 24.83 14.40
C LYS A 210 -12.32 23.97 13.74
N ASN A 211 -12.04 23.46 12.53
CA ASN A 211 -12.89 22.49 11.87
C ASN A 211 -12.72 21.12 12.55
N LYS A 212 -13.84 20.55 13.00
CA LYS A 212 -13.90 19.23 13.64
C LYS A 212 -14.91 18.31 12.94
N GLU A 213 -15.40 18.74 11.78
CA GLU A 213 -16.35 17.97 11.01
C GLU A 213 -15.60 16.95 10.16
N VAL A 214 -15.79 15.69 10.49
CA VAL A 214 -15.15 14.55 9.79
C VAL A 214 -16.24 13.52 9.47
N PRO A 215 -16.54 13.31 8.18
CA PRO A 215 -17.50 12.30 7.78
C PRO A 215 -16.97 10.89 8.06
N GLU A 216 -17.87 9.93 8.14
CA GLU A 216 -17.56 8.53 8.46
C GLU A 216 -16.52 7.94 7.49
N GLU A 217 -16.62 8.25 6.19
CA GLU A 217 -15.67 7.80 5.18
C GLU A 217 -14.25 8.30 5.48
N ALA A 218 -14.09 9.52 5.96
CA ALA A 218 -12.80 10.08 6.33
C ALA A 218 -12.25 9.46 7.62
N LEU A 219 -13.09 9.08 8.58
CA LEU A 219 -12.68 8.32 9.77
C LEU A 219 -12.17 6.93 9.37
N ILE A 220 -12.83 6.26 8.44
CA ILE A 220 -12.36 4.99 7.87
C ILE A 220 -11.01 5.19 7.19
N ASP A 221 -10.87 6.23 6.38
CA ASP A 221 -9.61 6.56 5.70
C ASP A 221 -8.49 6.89 6.71
N MET A 222 -8.77 7.55 7.83
CA MET A 222 -7.80 7.74 8.92
C MET A 222 -7.34 6.42 9.54
N LYS A 223 -8.27 5.48 9.79
CA LYS A 223 -7.94 4.14 10.27
C LYS A 223 -7.03 3.41 9.28
N ILE A 224 -7.35 3.46 7.99
CA ILE A 224 -6.53 2.85 6.93
C ILE A 224 -5.14 3.47 6.91
N ALA A 225 -5.03 4.80 6.96
CA ALA A 225 -3.75 5.50 6.97
C ALA A 225 -2.87 5.05 8.13
N LEU A 226 -3.38 5.11 9.36
CA LEU A 226 -2.59 4.79 10.56
C LEU A 226 -2.24 3.30 10.68
N ILE A 227 -3.16 2.39 10.33
CA ILE A 227 -2.88 0.95 10.31
C ILE A 227 -1.81 0.64 9.25
N THR A 228 -1.88 1.25 8.08
CA THR A 228 -0.85 1.10 7.04
C THR A 228 0.51 1.54 7.56
N LEU A 229 0.58 2.66 8.29
CA LEU A 229 1.83 3.18 8.83
C LEU A 229 2.43 2.32 9.95
N LYS A 230 1.63 1.57 10.71
CA LYS A 230 2.15 0.59 11.68
C LYS A 230 3.08 -0.44 11.06
N TYR A 231 2.95 -0.70 9.77
CA TYR A 231 3.72 -1.71 9.01
C TYR A 231 4.59 -1.10 7.91
N THR A 232 4.81 0.21 7.96
CA THR A 232 5.63 0.95 6.99
C THR A 232 6.91 1.44 7.66
N GLN A 233 8.06 1.18 7.03
CA GLN A 233 9.35 1.64 7.54
C GLN A 233 9.36 3.15 7.72
N SER A 234 9.75 3.60 8.92
CA SER A 234 9.77 5.03 9.29
C SER A 234 10.96 5.79 8.65
N ASN A 235 10.87 7.11 8.47
CA ASN A 235 9.64 7.90 8.58
C ASN A 235 8.65 7.50 7.51
N SER A 236 7.38 7.50 7.87
CA SER A 236 6.32 7.16 6.92
C SER A 236 5.13 8.12 6.98
N VAL A 237 4.52 8.33 5.82
CA VAL A 237 3.34 9.17 5.60
C VAL A 237 2.44 8.48 4.60
N CYS A 238 1.14 8.51 4.81
CA CYS A 238 0.17 7.85 3.95
C CYS A 238 -0.99 8.79 3.59
N TYR A 239 -1.21 8.97 2.29
CA TYR A 239 -2.39 9.64 1.74
C TYR A 239 -3.44 8.58 1.42
N VAL A 240 -4.68 8.81 1.82
CA VAL A 240 -5.79 7.86 1.66
C VAL A 240 -7.01 8.59 1.09
N LYS A 241 -7.72 7.94 0.18
CA LYS A 241 -9.00 8.43 -0.34
C LYS A 241 -9.90 7.26 -0.73
N GLY A 242 -11.14 7.30 -0.28
CA GLY A 242 -12.16 6.34 -0.70
C GLY A 242 -11.82 4.89 -0.36
N GLY A 243 -11.27 4.64 0.83
CA GLY A 243 -10.98 3.28 1.32
C GLY A 243 -9.67 2.68 0.81
N GLN A 244 -8.76 3.49 0.26
CA GLN A 244 -7.47 3.02 -0.24
C GLN A 244 -6.35 4.03 -0.01
N ALA A 245 -5.16 3.54 0.32
CA ALA A 245 -3.93 4.32 0.26
C ALA A 245 -3.66 4.70 -1.20
N ILE A 246 -3.47 5.98 -1.47
CA ILE A 246 -3.18 6.52 -2.80
C ILE A 246 -1.74 7.01 -2.96
N GLY A 247 -1.02 7.15 -1.85
CA GLY A 247 0.41 7.46 -1.85
C GLY A 247 1.02 7.16 -0.50
N ILE A 248 2.05 6.31 -0.48
CA ILE A 248 2.79 5.94 0.73
C ILE A 248 4.25 6.33 0.55
N GLY A 249 4.77 7.12 1.49
CA GLY A 249 6.20 7.39 1.64
C GLY A 249 6.75 6.55 2.78
N ALA A 250 7.85 5.85 2.54
CA ALA A 250 8.47 4.93 3.48
C ALA A 250 9.97 5.17 3.59
N GLY A 251 10.55 4.94 4.77
CA GLY A 251 11.99 4.89 4.98
C GLY A 251 12.71 6.22 4.78
N GLN A 252 12.05 7.35 4.91
CA GLN A 252 12.65 8.66 4.70
C GLN A 252 13.23 9.23 6.01
N GLN A 253 14.41 9.82 5.93
CA GLN A 253 15.07 10.43 7.08
C GLN A 253 14.46 11.80 7.45
N SER A 254 13.89 12.51 6.47
CA SER A 254 13.23 13.79 6.67
C SER A 254 11.71 13.67 6.52
N ARG A 255 10.96 14.23 7.48
CA ARG A 255 9.49 14.21 7.44
C ARG A 255 8.95 14.91 6.18
N ILE A 256 9.48 16.07 5.83
CA ILE A 256 9.02 16.80 4.64
C ILE A 256 9.33 16.04 3.34
N HIS A 257 10.47 15.37 3.23
CA HIS A 257 10.78 14.54 2.07
C HIS A 257 9.80 13.37 1.97
N CYS A 258 9.43 12.76 3.10
CA CYS A 258 8.42 11.72 3.14
C CYS A 258 7.05 12.22 2.67
N THR A 259 6.61 13.38 3.18
CA THR A 259 5.34 14.00 2.80
C THR A 259 5.31 14.37 1.31
N ARG A 260 6.43 14.82 0.75
CA ARG A 260 6.55 15.12 -0.69
C ARG A 260 6.49 13.85 -1.53
N LEU A 261 7.22 12.81 -1.15
CA LEU A 261 7.24 11.54 -1.89
C LEU A 261 5.85 10.89 -1.91
N ALA A 262 5.21 10.76 -0.75
CA ALA A 262 3.87 10.22 -0.65
C ALA A 262 2.85 11.06 -1.42
N GLY A 263 2.95 12.39 -1.33
CA GLY A 263 2.10 13.32 -2.06
C GLY A 263 2.27 13.23 -3.58
N GLN A 264 3.50 13.05 -4.07
CA GLN A 264 3.75 12.84 -5.50
C GLN A 264 3.08 11.55 -6.01
N LYS A 265 3.14 10.48 -5.24
CA LYS A 265 2.44 9.22 -5.59
C LYS A 265 0.92 9.42 -5.61
N ALA A 266 0.35 10.14 -4.63
CA ALA A 266 -1.07 10.48 -4.61
C ALA A 266 -1.47 11.36 -5.81
N ASP A 267 -0.64 12.33 -6.17
CA ASP A 267 -0.83 13.16 -7.36
C ASP A 267 -0.83 12.30 -8.64
N ASN A 268 0.10 11.37 -8.78
CA ASN A 268 0.17 10.45 -9.92
C ASN A 268 -1.07 9.56 -10.03
N TRP A 269 -1.58 9.06 -8.89
CA TRP A 269 -2.83 8.29 -8.88
C TRP A 269 -4.01 9.11 -9.44
N TRP A 270 -4.10 10.42 -9.09
CA TRP A 270 -5.14 11.29 -9.58
C TRP A 270 -4.94 11.70 -11.05
N LEU A 271 -3.70 11.99 -11.45
CA LEU A 271 -3.34 12.32 -12.82
C LEU A 271 -3.65 11.18 -13.81
N ARG A 272 -3.51 9.93 -13.39
CA ARG A 272 -3.90 8.76 -14.21
C ARG A 272 -5.38 8.74 -14.58
N GLN A 273 -6.22 9.42 -13.84
CA GLN A 273 -7.67 9.53 -14.08
C GLN A 273 -8.03 10.71 -15.01
N SER A 274 -7.06 11.51 -15.41
CA SER A 274 -7.27 12.66 -16.29
C SER A 274 -7.67 12.23 -17.71
N PRO A 275 -8.42 13.07 -18.44
CA PRO A 275 -8.73 12.82 -19.85
C PRO A 275 -7.47 12.61 -20.71
N GLN A 276 -6.40 13.34 -20.43
CA GLN A 276 -5.13 13.22 -21.16
C GLN A 276 -4.53 11.82 -21.03
N VAL A 277 -4.51 11.24 -19.84
CA VAL A 277 -3.98 9.88 -19.61
C VAL A 277 -4.95 8.81 -20.09
N LEU A 278 -6.25 8.95 -19.80
CA LEU A 278 -7.27 8.01 -20.27
C LEU A 278 -7.38 7.97 -21.79
N GLY A 279 -7.03 9.06 -22.48
CA GLY A 279 -7.02 9.17 -23.94
C GLY A 279 -5.79 8.62 -24.63
N LEU A 280 -4.77 8.13 -23.90
CA LEU A 280 -3.56 7.56 -24.48
C LEU A 280 -3.89 6.29 -25.31
N GLN A 281 -3.43 6.27 -26.56
CA GLN A 281 -3.65 5.15 -27.47
C GLN A 281 -2.36 4.34 -27.60
N PHE A 282 -2.28 3.20 -26.90
CA PHE A 282 -1.12 2.32 -26.93
C PHE A 282 -1.09 1.46 -28.20
N VAL A 283 0.12 1.12 -28.66
CA VAL A 283 0.29 0.16 -29.75
C VAL A 283 -0.26 -1.21 -29.35
N ASP A 284 -0.73 -1.97 -30.33
CA ASP A 284 -1.30 -3.29 -30.09
C ASP A 284 -0.23 -4.23 -29.50
N GLY A 285 -0.64 -5.06 -28.54
CA GLY A 285 0.26 -6.02 -27.89
C GLY A 285 1.17 -5.43 -26.79
N LEU A 286 1.15 -4.12 -26.53
CA LEU A 286 1.92 -3.54 -25.43
C LEU A 286 1.37 -4.02 -24.08
N GLY A 287 2.23 -4.67 -23.31
CA GLY A 287 1.88 -5.25 -22.00
C GLY A 287 1.52 -4.19 -20.95
N ARG A 288 0.82 -4.60 -19.87
CA ARG A 288 0.41 -3.68 -18.79
C ARG A 288 1.57 -2.97 -18.13
N ALA A 289 2.65 -3.68 -17.82
CA ALA A 289 3.85 -3.09 -17.21
C ALA A 289 4.48 -2.01 -18.10
N ASP A 290 4.55 -2.23 -19.40
CA ASP A 290 5.08 -1.24 -20.35
C ASP A 290 4.14 -0.03 -20.50
N ARG A 291 2.81 -0.25 -20.44
CA ARG A 291 1.83 0.84 -20.42
C ARG A 291 1.94 1.65 -19.14
N ASP A 292 2.04 1.01 -17.99
CA ASP A 292 2.23 1.68 -16.69
C ASP A 292 3.51 2.53 -16.69
N ASN A 293 4.61 1.99 -17.21
CA ASN A 293 5.87 2.73 -17.34
C ASN A 293 5.74 3.94 -18.29
N ALA A 294 5.11 3.74 -19.45
CA ALA A 294 4.89 4.84 -20.40
C ALA A 294 4.02 5.95 -19.81
N ILE A 295 2.98 5.60 -19.03
CA ILE A 295 2.12 6.56 -18.32
C ILE A 295 2.92 7.32 -17.27
N ASP A 296 3.72 6.62 -16.46
CA ASP A 296 4.51 7.21 -15.39
C ASP A 296 5.49 8.26 -15.94
N VAL A 297 6.25 7.91 -16.99
CA VAL A 297 7.15 8.84 -17.66
C VAL A 297 6.38 10.00 -18.30
N TYR A 298 5.26 9.73 -18.97
CA TYR A 298 4.43 10.75 -19.63
C TYR A 298 3.88 11.79 -18.65
N MET A 299 3.49 11.37 -17.45
CA MET A 299 3.01 12.28 -16.40
C MET A 299 4.14 13.00 -15.66
N GLY A 300 5.36 12.47 -15.72
CA GLY A 300 6.52 13.00 -15.01
C GLY A 300 7.11 14.25 -15.66
N ASP A 301 8.18 14.75 -15.06
CA ASP A 301 8.92 15.91 -15.56
C ASP A 301 9.83 15.52 -16.75
N GLU A 302 10.17 14.24 -16.86
CA GLU A 302 11.03 13.68 -17.93
C GLU A 302 10.20 13.07 -19.08
N TYR A 303 9.01 13.60 -19.35
CA TYR A 303 8.09 13.13 -20.39
C TYR A 303 8.71 13.12 -21.80
N GLU A 304 9.72 13.91 -22.01
CA GLU A 304 10.46 13.96 -23.29
C GLU A 304 11.05 12.59 -23.66
N ASP A 305 11.45 11.77 -22.66
CA ASP A 305 12.02 10.45 -22.89
C ASP A 305 11.03 9.51 -23.60
N VAL A 306 9.75 9.55 -23.25
CA VAL A 306 8.73 8.71 -23.88
C VAL A 306 8.13 9.35 -25.15
N LEU A 307 8.25 10.67 -25.31
CA LEU A 307 7.77 11.42 -26.48
C LEU A 307 8.85 11.66 -27.53
N ALA A 308 10.10 11.21 -27.28
CA ALA A 308 11.21 11.33 -28.24
C ALA A 308 10.92 10.59 -29.56
N GLU A 309 11.44 11.11 -30.66
CA GLU A 309 11.32 10.48 -31.98
C GLU A 309 12.02 9.11 -32.00
N GLY A 310 11.33 8.10 -32.52
CA GLY A 310 11.80 6.71 -32.49
C GLY A 310 11.41 5.95 -31.21
N VAL A 311 10.99 6.64 -30.13
CA VAL A 311 10.55 6.04 -28.87
C VAL A 311 9.02 6.03 -28.80
N TRP A 312 8.36 7.17 -29.01
CA TRP A 312 6.89 7.24 -28.89
C TRP A 312 6.16 6.24 -29.79
N GLN A 313 6.69 5.98 -31.00
CA GLN A 313 6.11 5.01 -31.93
C GLN A 313 6.11 3.57 -31.42
N THR A 314 6.97 3.27 -30.45
CA THR A 314 7.01 1.95 -29.79
C THR A 314 5.99 1.82 -28.65
N ARG A 315 5.36 2.89 -28.25
CA ARG A 315 4.44 2.97 -27.13
C ARG A 315 3.03 3.37 -27.55
N PHE A 316 2.90 4.36 -28.45
CA PHE A 316 1.63 4.98 -28.82
C PHE A 316 1.33 4.85 -30.30
N LYS A 317 0.05 4.70 -30.66
CA LYS A 317 -0.44 4.74 -32.06
C LYS A 317 -0.38 6.15 -32.63
N VAL A 318 -0.60 7.14 -31.76
CA VAL A 318 -0.55 8.57 -32.09
C VAL A 318 0.30 9.25 -31.03
N LYS A 319 1.21 10.13 -31.47
CA LYS A 319 2.05 10.89 -30.53
C LYS A 319 1.17 11.74 -29.60
N PRO A 320 1.20 11.51 -28.30
CA PRO A 320 0.44 12.34 -27.36
C PRO A 320 0.94 13.78 -27.34
N ALA A 321 0.04 14.73 -27.11
CA ALA A 321 0.44 16.08 -26.73
C ALA A 321 1.10 16.06 -25.34
N VAL A 322 1.98 17.01 -25.08
CA VAL A 322 2.60 17.19 -23.76
C VAL A 322 1.52 17.48 -22.74
N PHE A 323 1.53 16.78 -21.61
CA PHE A 323 0.70 17.07 -20.45
C PHE A 323 1.39 18.18 -19.65
N THR A 324 1.00 19.44 -19.92
CA THR A 324 1.69 20.59 -19.36
C THR A 324 1.53 20.71 -17.84
N ARG A 325 2.44 21.44 -17.22
CA ARG A 325 2.40 21.71 -15.77
C ARG A 325 1.09 22.40 -15.36
N GLU A 326 0.61 23.33 -16.18
CA GLU A 326 -0.63 24.06 -15.97
C GLU A 326 -1.85 23.12 -16.02
N GLU A 327 -1.90 22.24 -17.02
CA GLU A 327 -2.98 21.24 -17.15
C GLU A 327 -2.96 20.25 -15.99
N LYS A 328 -1.76 19.75 -15.60
CA LYS A 328 -1.62 18.88 -14.42
C LYS A 328 -2.11 19.59 -13.17
N ARG A 329 -1.73 20.85 -12.94
CA ARG A 329 -2.17 21.60 -11.76
C ARG A 329 -3.68 21.83 -11.77
N ALA A 330 -4.27 22.16 -12.92
CA ALA A 330 -5.72 22.32 -13.05
C ALA A 330 -6.50 21.04 -12.70
N TRP A 331 -5.99 19.88 -13.09
CA TRP A 331 -6.56 18.58 -12.75
C TRP A 331 -6.38 18.25 -11.26
N LEU A 332 -5.18 18.44 -10.72
CA LEU A 332 -4.87 18.21 -9.30
C LEU A 332 -5.70 19.09 -8.36
N ASN A 333 -6.06 20.30 -8.76
CA ASN A 333 -6.91 21.19 -7.96
C ASN A 333 -8.34 20.67 -7.79
N GLN A 334 -8.76 19.66 -8.56
CA GLN A 334 -10.07 18.98 -8.42
C GLN A 334 -10.03 17.83 -7.40
N LEU A 335 -8.84 17.42 -6.96
CA LEU A 335 -8.69 16.40 -5.92
C LEU A 335 -8.99 17.04 -4.56
N THR A 336 -9.97 16.49 -3.85
CA THR A 336 -10.44 16.97 -2.55
C THR A 336 -10.67 15.82 -1.58
N ASP A 337 -10.89 16.17 -0.31
CA ASP A 337 -11.29 15.22 0.75
C ASP A 337 -10.31 14.04 0.92
N VAL A 338 -9.03 14.31 0.70
CA VAL A 338 -7.95 13.34 0.95
C VAL A 338 -7.61 13.35 2.43
N THR A 339 -7.36 12.18 2.96
CA THR A 339 -6.89 11.97 4.33
C THR A 339 -5.38 11.74 4.34
N LEU A 340 -4.68 12.35 5.30
CA LEU A 340 -3.25 12.19 5.53
C LEU A 340 -2.99 11.62 6.91
N GLY A 341 -2.24 10.51 6.98
CA GLY A 341 -1.68 9.98 8.21
C GLY A 341 -0.17 10.17 8.28
N SER A 342 0.35 10.39 9.48
CA SER A 342 1.79 10.45 9.74
C SER A 342 2.14 9.60 10.96
N ASP A 343 3.24 8.84 10.87
CA ASP A 343 3.69 7.97 11.95
C ASP A 343 4.36 8.72 13.13
N ALA A 344 4.66 10.01 12.93
CA ALA A 344 5.13 10.93 13.97
C ALA A 344 4.64 12.35 13.71
N PHE A 345 4.92 13.27 14.64
CA PHE A 345 4.49 14.66 14.51
C PHE A 345 5.09 15.37 13.29
N PHE A 346 4.37 16.34 12.77
CA PHE A 346 4.90 17.26 11.77
C PHE A 346 5.73 18.36 12.46
N PRO A 347 7.02 18.47 12.13
CA PRO A 347 7.88 19.45 12.80
C PRO A 347 7.64 20.89 12.33
N PHE A 348 7.10 21.08 11.10
CA PHE A 348 6.87 22.36 10.48
C PHE A 348 5.60 22.36 9.63
N SER A 349 5.02 23.54 9.41
CA SER A 349 3.81 23.74 8.61
C SER A 349 3.99 23.49 7.11
N ASP A 350 5.23 23.41 6.60
CA ASP A 350 5.50 23.08 5.19
C ASP A 350 4.94 21.69 4.79
N ASN A 351 4.82 20.76 5.73
CA ASN A 351 4.12 19.49 5.53
C ASN A 351 2.64 19.69 5.20
N ILE A 352 1.98 20.63 5.90
CA ILE A 352 0.57 20.96 5.67
C ILE A 352 0.39 21.68 4.32
N GLU A 353 1.28 22.64 4.01
CA GLU A 353 1.29 23.30 2.70
C GLU A 353 1.45 22.29 1.55
N ARG A 354 2.34 21.28 1.72
CA ARG A 354 2.48 20.21 0.73
C ARG A 354 1.22 19.36 0.62
N ALA A 355 0.65 18.97 1.76
CA ALA A 355 -0.56 18.16 1.81
C ALA A 355 -1.76 18.85 1.15
N HIS A 356 -1.91 20.15 1.37
CA HIS A 356 -2.96 20.97 0.75
C HIS A 356 -2.94 20.87 -0.78
N LYS A 357 -1.76 20.85 -1.41
CA LYS A 357 -1.60 20.75 -2.88
C LYS A 357 -2.06 19.40 -3.45
N SER A 358 -2.22 18.39 -2.61
CA SER A 358 -2.76 17.06 -2.96
C SER A 358 -4.18 16.83 -2.43
N GLY A 359 -4.92 17.89 -2.15
CA GLY A 359 -6.33 17.83 -1.77
C GLY A 359 -6.62 17.34 -0.36
N VAL A 360 -5.64 17.36 0.55
CA VAL A 360 -5.84 16.91 1.94
C VAL A 360 -6.81 17.82 2.67
N LYS A 361 -7.78 17.22 3.32
CA LYS A 361 -8.78 17.87 4.17
C LYS A 361 -8.73 17.34 5.61
N TYR A 362 -8.32 16.10 5.80
CA TYR A 362 -8.33 15.38 7.07
C TYR A 362 -6.93 14.88 7.40
N ILE A 363 -6.49 15.06 8.64
CA ILE A 363 -5.14 14.70 9.08
C ILE A 363 -5.20 13.94 10.40
N ALA A 364 -4.44 12.86 10.50
CA ALA A 364 -4.18 12.13 11.74
C ALA A 364 -2.67 12.05 11.99
N GLN A 365 -2.22 12.59 13.13
CA GLN A 365 -0.82 12.57 13.56
C GLN A 365 -0.72 12.64 15.09
N PRO A 366 0.42 12.25 15.69
CA PRO A 366 0.51 12.21 17.16
C PRO A 366 0.47 13.55 17.86
N GLY A 367 0.94 14.63 17.26
CA GLY A 367 1.25 15.86 17.98
C GLY A 367 2.53 15.73 18.84
N GLY A 368 2.83 16.75 19.66
CA GLY A 368 3.98 16.77 20.55
C GLY A 368 5.21 17.51 20.02
N SER A 369 5.07 18.23 18.92
CA SER A 369 6.09 19.15 18.43
C SER A 369 6.03 20.48 19.19
N VAL A 370 7.18 21.11 19.38
CA VAL A 370 7.25 22.50 19.91
C VAL A 370 6.60 23.51 18.96
N ARG A 371 6.26 23.13 17.75
CA ARG A 371 5.63 23.93 16.70
C ARG A 371 4.21 23.48 16.37
N ASP A 372 3.57 22.72 17.24
CA ASP A 372 2.19 22.25 17.03
C ASP A 372 1.23 23.41 16.74
N ASP A 373 1.39 24.56 17.43
CA ASP A 373 0.56 25.75 17.21
C ASP A 373 0.62 26.23 15.75
N ALA A 374 1.82 26.31 15.17
CA ALA A 374 2.00 26.73 13.78
C ALA A 374 1.44 25.72 12.79
N VAL A 375 1.50 24.42 13.11
CA VAL A 375 0.92 23.35 12.30
C VAL A 375 -0.61 23.42 12.34
N ILE A 376 -1.21 23.61 13.52
CA ILE A 376 -2.66 23.80 13.70
C ILE A 376 -3.14 25.04 12.95
N GLU A 377 -2.44 26.17 13.10
CA GLU A 377 -2.79 27.43 12.40
C GLU A 377 -2.79 27.25 10.87
N CYS A 378 -1.82 26.50 10.33
CA CYS A 378 -1.76 26.20 8.91
C CYS A 378 -2.94 25.30 8.47
N CYS A 379 -3.33 24.33 9.28
CA CYS A 379 -4.54 23.51 9.02
C CYS A 379 -5.80 24.39 9.04
N ASP A 380 -5.92 25.28 10.01
CA ASP A 380 -7.07 26.20 10.12
C ASP A 380 -7.18 27.15 8.92
N LYS A 381 -6.04 27.62 8.39
CA LYS A 381 -5.97 28.43 7.16
C LYS A 381 -6.66 27.75 5.97
N TYR A 382 -6.57 26.44 5.89
CA TYR A 382 -7.14 25.63 4.81
C TYR A 382 -8.43 24.88 5.21
N ASP A 383 -9.02 25.25 6.36
CA ASP A 383 -10.22 24.61 6.89
C ASP A 383 -10.11 23.07 6.99
N MET A 384 -8.90 22.58 7.33
CA MET A 384 -8.65 21.16 7.55
C MET A 384 -9.08 20.73 8.95
N ALA A 385 -9.49 19.47 9.10
CA ALA A 385 -9.70 18.85 10.39
C ALA A 385 -8.51 17.95 10.74
N MET A 386 -7.87 18.18 11.88
CA MET A 386 -6.71 17.41 12.34
C MET A 386 -6.94 16.85 13.73
N VAL A 387 -6.67 15.54 13.88
CA VAL A 387 -6.69 14.82 15.15
C VAL A 387 -5.26 14.55 15.64
N PHE A 388 -5.04 14.73 16.93
CA PHE A 388 -3.82 14.29 17.62
C PHE A 388 -4.09 12.95 18.31
N THR A 389 -3.37 11.91 17.86
CA THR A 389 -3.48 10.57 18.45
C THR A 389 -2.70 10.42 19.75
N GLY A 390 -1.73 11.30 19.99
CA GLY A 390 -0.87 11.26 21.18
C GLY A 390 0.16 10.12 21.19
N ILE A 391 0.21 9.28 20.13
CA ILE A 391 1.10 8.14 20.08
C ILE A 391 1.80 8.00 18.73
N ARG A 392 3.11 7.79 18.77
CA ARG A 392 3.96 7.55 17.61
C ARG A 392 3.86 6.11 17.12
N LEU A 393 3.90 5.90 15.81
CA LEU A 393 3.77 4.60 15.15
C LEU A 393 5.06 4.17 14.43
N PHE A 394 6.22 4.45 14.97
CA PHE A 394 7.48 4.05 14.33
C PHE A 394 7.59 2.54 14.13
N HIS A 395 8.07 2.17 12.97
CA HIS A 395 8.33 0.79 12.58
C HIS A 395 9.75 0.69 11.99
N HIS A 396 10.56 -0.17 12.60
CA HIS A 396 11.97 -0.36 12.20
C HIS A 396 12.35 -1.83 12.10
#